data_035c94fb0e4dd75775b7cafacbdab996
#
_entry.id   035c94fb0e4dd75775b7cafacbdab996
#
_cell.length_a   1.000
_cell.length_b   1.000
_cell.length_c   1.000
_cell.angle_alpha   90.00
_cell.angle_beta   90.00
_cell.angle_gamma   90.00
#
_symmetry.space_group_name_H-M   'P 1'
#
loop_
_entity.id
_entity.type
_entity.pdbx_description
1 polymer ?
#
loop_
_entity_poly.entity_id
_entity_poly.type
_entity_poly.pdbx_seq_one_letter_code
_entity_poly.pdbx_strand_id
1 'polypeptide(L)'
;VDFGENGIMVNARMQTSRRHIYACGDVTGLMPFTHVAEQQAGVVIANAVFRIPKRMHYRVIPAVVYTEPECAQVGMGLEQAERDASVRVIQFDMQQLDRAITDNTTRGLLKLVVRKGRIAGAHAIGHHAGELIHELALAIQENMKLSKSTTIVHAYPSYSELNGHA
;
A
#
# COMPACT_ATOMS: atom_id res chain seq x y z
N VAL A 1 18.95 9.73 -22.66
CA VAL A 1 18.08 9.33 -21.54
C VAL A 1 18.97 9.18 -20.31
N ASP A 2 18.63 9.90 -19.25
CA ASP A 2 19.36 9.85 -17.99
C ASP A 2 18.96 8.62 -17.17
N PHE A 3 19.93 8.03 -16.50
CA PHE A 3 19.73 6.88 -15.62
C PHE A 3 20.61 7.01 -14.37
N GLY A 4 20.18 6.41 -13.29
CA GLY A 4 20.90 6.32 -12.03
C GLY A 4 21.14 4.88 -11.62
N GLU A 5 21.60 4.65 -10.39
CA GLU A 5 21.85 3.31 -9.84
C GLU A 5 20.62 2.41 -9.86
N ASN A 6 19.43 2.99 -9.67
CA ASN A 6 18.17 2.25 -9.59
C ASN A 6 17.47 2.05 -10.94
N GLY A 7 17.88 2.75 -12.01
CA GLY A 7 17.27 2.63 -13.34
C GLY A 7 17.07 3.93 -14.07
N ILE A 8 16.20 3.93 -15.08
CA ILE A 8 15.92 5.10 -15.91
C ILE A 8 15.15 6.17 -15.12
N MET A 9 15.68 7.39 -15.06
CA MET A 9 15.06 8.51 -14.37
C MET A 9 13.84 9.02 -15.14
N VAL A 10 12.69 9.07 -14.45
CA VAL A 10 11.43 9.58 -15.00
C VAL A 10 10.77 10.60 -14.08
N ASN A 11 10.01 11.50 -14.65
CA ASN A 11 9.15 12.41 -13.89
C ASN A 11 7.80 11.74 -13.57
N ALA A 12 6.92 12.44 -12.84
CA ALA A 12 5.59 11.91 -12.49
C ALA A 12 4.68 11.60 -13.69
N ARG A 13 5.03 12.02 -14.90
CA ARG A 13 4.33 11.67 -16.15
C ARG A 13 4.98 10.50 -16.86
N MET A 14 5.94 9.83 -16.23
CA MET A 14 6.75 8.74 -16.77
C MET A 14 7.62 9.15 -17.96
N GLN A 15 7.89 10.45 -18.14
CA GLN A 15 8.79 10.97 -19.17
C GLN A 15 10.23 10.92 -18.67
N THR A 16 11.14 10.50 -19.53
CA THR A 16 12.60 10.58 -19.31
C THR A 16 13.11 12.01 -19.50
N SER A 17 14.43 12.23 -19.43
CA SER A 17 15.07 13.49 -19.78
C SER A 17 14.83 13.90 -21.25
N ARG A 18 14.45 12.96 -22.11
CA ARG A 18 13.97 13.20 -23.47
C ARG A 18 12.46 13.12 -23.49
N ARG A 19 11.76 14.25 -23.55
CA ARG A 19 10.30 14.37 -23.36
C ARG A 19 9.41 13.48 -24.23
N HIS A 20 9.91 13.02 -25.38
CA HIS A 20 9.22 12.11 -26.30
C HIS A 20 9.51 10.63 -26.02
N ILE A 21 10.40 10.34 -25.04
CA ILE A 21 10.73 8.98 -24.59
C ILE A 21 10.17 8.79 -23.19
N TYR A 22 9.47 7.70 -22.99
CA TYR A 22 8.87 7.29 -21.71
C TYR A 22 9.52 6.01 -21.24
N ALA A 23 9.52 5.78 -19.93
CA ALA A 23 9.89 4.51 -19.32
C ALA A 23 8.89 4.15 -18.23
N CYS A 24 8.54 2.87 -18.11
CA CYS A 24 7.65 2.33 -17.08
C CYS A 24 8.07 0.92 -16.69
N GLY A 25 7.61 0.46 -15.53
CA GLY A 25 7.96 -0.84 -14.96
C GLY A 25 9.32 -0.83 -14.27
N ASP A 26 9.86 -2.00 -14.07
CA ASP A 26 11.06 -2.28 -13.29
C ASP A 26 12.29 -1.51 -13.75
N VAL A 27 12.37 -1.20 -15.05
CA VAL A 27 13.46 -0.40 -15.64
C VAL A 27 13.61 0.99 -15.02
N THR A 28 12.57 1.51 -14.35
CA THR A 28 12.61 2.80 -13.65
C THR A 28 13.14 2.68 -12.22
N GLY A 29 13.23 1.48 -11.67
CA GLY A 29 13.58 1.24 -10.26
C GLY A 29 12.55 1.73 -9.25
N LEU A 30 11.39 2.19 -9.71
CA LEU A 30 10.33 2.74 -8.87
C LEU A 30 9.28 1.67 -8.56
N MET A 31 9.37 1.05 -7.36
CA MET A 31 8.44 0.02 -6.89
C MET A 31 8.25 -1.11 -7.92
N PRO A 32 9.14 -2.10 -8.00
CA PRO A 32 9.14 -3.14 -9.02
C PRO A 32 8.06 -4.20 -8.77
N PHE A 33 6.81 -3.82 -9.02
CA PHE A 33 5.61 -4.66 -8.93
C PHE A 33 4.83 -4.60 -10.22
N THR A 34 4.24 -5.72 -10.63
CA THR A 34 3.45 -5.84 -11.86
C THR A 34 2.32 -4.82 -11.92
N HIS A 35 1.56 -4.67 -10.85
CA HIS A 35 0.45 -3.70 -10.77
C HIS A 35 0.92 -2.23 -10.84
N VAL A 36 2.15 -1.94 -10.40
CA VAL A 36 2.76 -0.60 -10.54
C VAL A 36 3.16 -0.36 -11.99
N ALA A 37 3.80 -1.34 -12.64
CA ALA A 37 4.17 -1.27 -14.04
C ALA A 37 2.94 -1.04 -14.94
N GLU A 38 1.84 -1.73 -14.65
CA GLU A 38 0.56 -1.58 -15.34
C GLU A 38 -0.04 -0.18 -15.18
N GLN A 39 -0.05 0.36 -13.95
CA GLN A 39 -0.49 1.74 -13.70
C GLN A 39 0.39 2.77 -14.39
N GLN A 40 1.72 2.59 -14.34
CA GLN A 40 2.68 3.44 -15.03
C GLN A 40 2.44 3.40 -16.55
N ALA A 41 2.20 2.23 -17.14
CA ALA A 41 1.87 2.09 -18.56
C ALA A 41 0.59 2.86 -18.92
N GLY A 42 -0.44 2.81 -18.06
CA GLY A 42 -1.65 3.62 -18.21
C GLY A 42 -1.38 5.13 -18.20
N VAL A 43 -0.42 5.59 -17.37
CA VAL A 43 0.05 6.98 -17.37
C VAL A 43 0.78 7.32 -18.65
N VAL A 44 1.65 6.44 -19.15
CA VAL A 44 2.37 6.61 -20.43
C VAL A 44 1.37 6.74 -21.58
N ILE A 45 0.43 5.83 -21.71
CA ILE A 45 -0.58 5.84 -22.78
C ILE A 45 -1.40 7.14 -22.74
N ALA A 46 -1.85 7.57 -21.55
CA ALA A 46 -2.61 8.81 -21.41
C ALA A 46 -1.80 10.02 -21.91
N ASN A 47 -0.53 10.12 -21.53
CA ASN A 47 0.33 11.27 -21.91
C ASN A 47 0.83 11.19 -23.35
N ALA A 48 1.29 10.02 -23.82
CA ALA A 48 1.95 9.87 -25.10
C ALA A 48 0.96 9.80 -26.27
N VAL A 49 -0.13 9.04 -26.10
CA VAL A 49 -1.11 8.78 -27.17
C VAL A 49 -2.26 9.77 -27.12
N PHE A 50 -2.91 9.87 -25.96
CA PHE A 50 -4.11 10.71 -25.84
C PHE A 50 -3.83 12.17 -25.47
N ARG A 51 -2.59 12.50 -25.11
CA ARG A 51 -2.18 13.85 -24.66
C ARG A 51 -2.98 14.36 -23.44
N ILE A 52 -3.51 13.42 -22.62
CA ILE A 52 -4.20 13.71 -21.38
C ILE A 52 -3.14 13.83 -20.27
N PRO A 53 -3.05 14.95 -19.54
CA PRO A 53 -2.01 15.18 -18.54
C PRO A 53 -2.28 14.33 -17.27
N LYS A 54 -1.86 13.07 -17.27
CA LYS A 54 -1.96 12.14 -16.15
C LYS A 54 -0.62 12.04 -15.42
N ARG A 55 -0.67 11.86 -14.09
CA ARG A 55 0.52 11.73 -13.24
C ARG A 55 0.43 10.45 -12.42
N MET A 56 1.57 9.82 -12.19
CA MET A 56 1.69 8.70 -11.28
C MET A 56 1.77 9.21 -9.83
N HIS A 57 1.07 8.55 -8.92
CA HIS A 57 1.09 8.80 -7.48
C HIS A 57 1.39 7.50 -6.74
N TYR A 58 2.44 7.52 -5.89
CA TYR A 58 2.92 6.33 -5.19
C TYR A 58 2.44 6.24 -3.72
N ARG A 59 1.63 7.20 -3.26
CA ARG A 59 1.22 7.29 -1.84
C ARG A 59 0.43 6.08 -1.35
N VAL A 60 -0.40 5.51 -2.21
CA VAL A 60 -1.33 4.43 -1.84
C VAL A 60 -1.17 3.28 -2.84
N ILE A 61 0.01 2.68 -2.83
CA ILE A 61 0.29 1.49 -3.62
C ILE A 61 0.57 0.35 -2.64
N PRO A 62 -0.25 -0.71 -2.64
CA PRO A 62 0.05 -1.89 -1.84
C PRO A 62 1.32 -2.58 -2.34
N ALA A 63 2.16 -3.03 -1.41
CA ALA A 63 3.31 -3.87 -1.67
C ALA A 63 3.14 -5.17 -0.88
N VAL A 64 3.18 -6.30 -1.58
CA VAL A 64 2.98 -7.63 -0.98
C VAL A 64 4.13 -8.54 -1.36
N VAL A 65 4.66 -9.24 -0.36
CA VAL A 65 5.62 -10.35 -0.53
C VAL A 65 4.92 -11.63 -0.08
N TYR A 66 4.75 -12.55 -1.02
CA TYR A 66 4.02 -13.81 -0.82
C TYR A 66 4.90 -14.89 -0.19
N THR A 67 5.45 -14.57 0.97
CA THR A 67 6.10 -15.53 1.86
C THR A 67 5.05 -16.30 2.68
N GLU A 68 5.47 -17.25 3.52
CA GLU A 68 4.61 -17.90 4.52
C GLU A 68 5.16 -17.59 5.93
N PRO A 69 4.54 -16.71 6.69
CA PRO A 69 3.36 -15.87 6.38
C PRO A 69 3.64 -14.75 5.36
N GLU A 70 2.57 -14.28 4.69
CA GLU A 70 2.64 -13.13 3.78
C GLU A 70 3.02 -11.84 4.51
N CYS A 71 3.72 -10.92 3.80
CA CYS A 71 4.03 -9.58 4.28
C CYS A 71 3.41 -8.55 3.34
N ALA A 72 2.60 -7.64 3.86
CA ALA A 72 1.93 -6.61 3.08
C ALA A 72 2.07 -5.24 3.73
N GLN A 73 2.16 -4.19 2.90
CA GLN A 73 2.20 -2.81 3.39
C GLN A 73 1.55 -1.86 2.40
N VAL A 74 1.04 -0.72 2.92
CA VAL A 74 0.53 0.38 2.11
C VAL A 74 0.65 1.70 2.87
N GLY A 75 0.91 2.79 2.16
CA GLY A 75 0.97 4.15 2.73
C GLY A 75 2.27 4.45 3.47
N MET A 76 2.17 5.14 4.61
CA MET A 76 3.32 5.59 5.39
C MET A 76 4.09 4.42 6.01
N GLY A 77 5.40 4.35 5.78
CA GLY A 77 6.30 3.36 6.36
C GLY A 77 6.56 3.56 7.86
N LEU A 78 6.91 2.50 8.57
CA LEU A 78 7.16 2.54 10.02
C LEU A 78 8.34 3.45 10.38
N GLU A 79 9.44 3.43 9.62
CA GLU A 79 10.58 4.33 9.84
C GLU A 79 10.19 5.81 9.73
N GLN A 80 9.30 6.15 8.80
CA GLN A 80 8.78 7.50 8.67
C GLN A 80 7.86 7.85 9.84
N ALA A 81 7.07 6.89 10.30
CA ALA A 81 6.18 7.05 11.46
C ALA A 81 6.96 7.34 12.74
N GLU A 82 8.08 6.66 12.97
CA GLU A 82 8.95 6.85 14.15
C GLU A 82 9.56 8.25 14.22
N ARG A 83 9.76 8.90 13.08
CA ARG A 83 10.35 10.26 12.99
C ARG A 83 9.31 11.38 13.10
N ASP A 84 8.01 11.06 13.14
CA ASP A 84 6.91 12.04 13.19
C ASP A 84 6.15 11.93 14.51
N ALA A 85 6.39 12.83 15.44
CA ALA A 85 5.74 12.87 16.74
C ALA A 85 4.20 13.03 16.69
N SER A 86 3.63 13.39 15.53
CA SER A 86 2.19 13.49 15.32
C SER A 86 1.55 12.15 14.92
N VAL A 87 2.37 11.09 14.80
CA VAL A 87 1.95 9.75 14.40
C VAL A 87 1.86 8.82 15.60
N ARG A 88 0.88 7.95 15.58
CA ARG A 88 0.73 6.81 16.51
C ARG A 88 0.72 5.52 15.69
N VAL A 89 1.39 4.49 16.19
CA VAL A 89 1.30 3.14 15.65
C VAL A 89 0.46 2.30 16.61
N ILE A 90 -0.56 1.63 16.09
CA ILE A 90 -1.44 0.74 16.83
C ILE A 90 -1.20 -0.67 16.28
N GLN A 91 -1.07 -1.66 17.16
CA GLN A 91 -0.84 -3.05 16.78
C GLN A 91 -1.98 -3.94 17.23
N PHE A 92 -2.32 -4.90 16.37
CA PHE A 92 -3.29 -5.97 16.61
C PHE A 92 -2.65 -7.31 16.28
N ASP A 93 -2.82 -8.29 17.14
CA ASP A 93 -2.25 -9.63 16.96
C ASP A 93 -3.32 -10.58 16.38
N MET A 94 -2.94 -11.37 15.38
CA MET A 94 -3.83 -12.38 14.79
C MET A 94 -4.24 -13.50 15.77
N GLN A 95 -3.52 -13.65 16.87
CA GLN A 95 -3.89 -14.60 17.94
C GLN A 95 -5.25 -14.31 18.57
N GLN A 96 -5.76 -13.09 18.44
CA GLN A 96 -7.06 -12.66 18.99
C GLN A 96 -8.20 -12.78 17.96
N LEU A 97 -7.91 -13.27 16.77
CA LEU A 97 -8.86 -13.36 15.68
C LEU A 97 -9.42 -14.80 15.59
N ASP A 98 -10.71 -14.97 15.78
CA ASP A 98 -11.36 -16.28 15.78
C ASP A 98 -11.15 -17.04 14.47
N ARG A 99 -11.14 -16.34 13.34
CA ARG A 99 -10.83 -16.96 12.05
C ARG A 99 -9.42 -17.53 12.00
N ALA A 100 -8.43 -16.81 12.50
CA ALA A 100 -7.05 -17.28 12.52
C ALA A 100 -6.88 -18.48 13.49
N ILE A 101 -7.64 -18.51 14.57
CA ILE A 101 -7.66 -19.64 15.53
C ILE A 101 -8.24 -20.88 14.85
N THR A 102 -9.40 -20.74 14.17
CA THR A 102 -10.06 -21.88 13.50
C THR A 102 -9.23 -22.45 12.35
N ASP A 103 -8.50 -21.61 11.64
CA ASP A 103 -7.63 -22.01 10.52
C ASP A 103 -6.21 -22.44 11.00
N ASN A 104 -5.92 -22.35 12.31
CA ASN A 104 -4.59 -22.59 12.90
C ASN A 104 -3.48 -21.71 12.28
N THR A 105 -3.79 -20.46 11.98
CA THR A 105 -2.90 -19.47 11.32
C THR A 105 -2.70 -18.21 12.17
N THR A 106 -2.54 -18.40 13.48
CA THR A 106 -2.48 -17.32 14.48
C THR A 106 -1.19 -16.50 14.46
N ARG A 107 -0.18 -16.93 13.66
CA ARG A 107 1.11 -16.22 13.53
C ARG A 107 0.96 -15.00 12.64
N GLY A 108 0.89 -13.82 13.24
CA GLY A 108 0.80 -12.59 12.48
C GLY A 108 0.34 -11.40 13.32
N LEU A 109 0.43 -10.23 12.71
CA LEU A 109 -0.01 -8.97 13.29
C LEU A 109 -0.37 -7.95 12.21
N LEU A 110 -1.16 -6.95 12.58
CA LEU A 110 -1.41 -5.74 11.82
C LEU A 110 -0.90 -4.53 12.62
N LYS A 111 -0.16 -3.65 11.95
CA LYS A 111 0.18 -2.32 12.48
C LYS A 111 -0.50 -1.25 11.65
N LEU A 112 -1.26 -0.38 12.31
CA LEU A 112 -1.84 0.82 11.69
C LEU A 112 -1.03 2.04 12.09
N VAL A 113 -0.65 2.82 11.08
CA VAL A 113 -0.02 4.14 11.25
C VAL A 113 -1.11 5.20 11.19
N VAL A 114 -1.33 5.88 12.31
CA VAL A 114 -2.40 6.89 12.46
C VAL A 114 -1.77 8.26 12.63
N ARG A 115 -2.10 9.18 11.71
CA ARG A 115 -1.64 10.56 11.74
C ARG A 115 -2.83 11.51 11.85
N LYS A 116 -2.85 12.34 12.90
CA LYS A 116 -3.95 13.29 13.15
C LYS A 116 -5.34 12.63 13.13
N GLY A 117 -5.45 11.42 13.71
CA GLY A 117 -6.70 10.65 13.78
C GLY A 117 -7.15 10.01 12.47
N ARG A 118 -6.29 9.98 11.44
CA ARG A 118 -6.57 9.35 10.13
C ARG A 118 -5.60 8.22 9.86
N ILE A 119 -6.05 7.19 9.15
CA ILE A 119 -5.19 6.09 8.72
C ILE A 119 -4.24 6.63 7.64
N ALA A 120 -2.94 6.53 7.89
CA ALA A 120 -1.88 7.04 7.02
C ALA A 120 -1.01 5.94 6.43
N GLY A 121 -0.97 4.77 7.07
CA GLY A 121 -0.25 3.60 6.63
C GLY A 121 -0.73 2.34 7.34
N ALA A 122 -0.43 1.19 6.75
CA ALA A 122 -0.74 -0.12 7.31
C ALA A 122 0.34 -1.13 6.92
N HIS A 123 0.68 -2.02 7.85
CA HIS A 123 1.67 -3.08 7.67
C HIS A 123 1.11 -4.35 8.30
N ALA A 124 1.00 -5.40 7.53
CA ALA A 124 0.50 -6.69 7.96
C ALA A 124 1.52 -7.79 7.70
N ILE A 125 1.63 -8.72 8.61
CA ILE A 125 2.31 -9.99 8.42
C ILE A 125 1.37 -11.08 8.92
N GLY A 126 1.10 -12.09 8.09
CA GLY A 126 0.19 -13.18 8.45
C GLY A 126 -0.52 -13.78 7.27
N HIS A 127 -1.38 -14.74 7.55
CA HIS A 127 -2.20 -15.38 6.55
C HIS A 127 -3.15 -14.35 5.89
N HIS A 128 -3.23 -14.35 4.57
CA HIS A 128 -4.02 -13.39 3.78
C HIS A 128 -3.67 -11.90 3.99
N ALA A 129 -2.44 -11.58 4.42
CA ALA A 129 -2.03 -10.18 4.60
C ALA A 129 -2.16 -9.37 3.31
N GLY A 130 -1.92 -9.99 2.14
CA GLY A 130 -2.11 -9.38 0.83
C GLY A 130 -3.54 -8.97 0.54
N GLU A 131 -4.53 -9.74 1.01
CA GLU A 131 -5.95 -9.40 0.86
C GLU A 131 -6.40 -8.36 1.89
N LEU A 132 -5.96 -8.50 3.14
CA LEU A 132 -6.31 -7.59 4.25
C LEU A 132 -5.91 -6.14 3.96
N ILE A 133 -4.79 -5.93 3.27
CA ILE A 133 -4.22 -4.61 3.05
C ILE A 133 -5.08 -3.73 2.14
N HIS A 134 -5.95 -4.30 1.29
CA HIS A 134 -6.71 -3.56 0.28
C HIS A 134 -7.80 -2.65 0.87
N GLU A 135 -8.50 -3.09 1.92
CA GLU A 135 -9.45 -2.24 2.64
C GLU A 135 -8.74 -1.03 3.27
N LEU A 136 -7.55 -1.26 3.84
CA LEU A 136 -6.74 -0.20 4.42
C LEU A 136 -6.16 0.72 3.35
N ALA A 137 -5.83 0.21 2.16
CA ALA A 137 -5.45 1.03 1.02
C ALA A 137 -6.59 1.97 0.61
N LEU A 138 -7.82 1.48 0.56
CA LEU A 138 -9.01 2.30 0.29
C LEU A 138 -9.19 3.36 1.40
N ALA A 139 -9.08 2.98 2.66
CA ALA A 139 -9.18 3.91 3.79
C ALA A 139 -8.13 5.04 3.73
N ILE A 140 -6.90 4.73 3.35
CA ILE A 140 -5.82 5.72 3.16
C ILE A 140 -6.10 6.59 1.93
N GLN A 141 -6.57 6.01 0.84
CA GLN A 141 -6.94 6.73 -0.38
C GLN A 141 -7.99 7.79 -0.10
N GLU A 142 -9.04 7.42 0.63
CA GLU A 142 -10.16 8.28 1.02
C GLU A 142 -9.85 9.15 2.24
N ASN A 143 -8.61 9.11 2.75
CA ASN A 143 -8.18 9.88 3.92
C ASN A 143 -9.12 9.67 5.12
N MET A 144 -9.51 8.42 5.35
CA MET A 144 -10.52 8.02 6.33
C MET A 144 -10.04 8.27 7.77
N LYS A 145 -10.96 8.75 8.63
CA LYS A 145 -10.70 8.81 10.08
C LYS A 145 -10.71 7.39 10.65
N LEU A 146 -9.81 7.11 11.58
CA LEU A 146 -9.78 5.84 12.30
C LEU A 146 -11.14 5.52 12.95
N SER A 147 -11.77 6.50 13.61
CA SER A 147 -13.08 6.33 14.23
C SER A 147 -14.22 5.96 13.24
N LYS A 148 -13.99 6.15 11.93
CA LYS A 148 -14.96 5.74 10.91
C LYS A 148 -14.70 4.31 10.45
N SER A 149 -13.45 3.85 10.39
CA SER A 149 -13.13 2.46 10.03
C SER A 149 -13.65 1.47 11.08
N THR A 150 -13.61 1.83 12.36
CA THR A 150 -14.14 0.99 13.45
C THR A 150 -15.68 0.83 13.43
N THR A 151 -16.40 1.59 12.60
CA THR A 151 -17.85 1.43 12.43
C THR A 151 -18.25 0.48 11.31
N ILE A 152 -17.27 -0.02 10.55
CA ILE A 152 -17.53 -0.98 9.47
C ILE A 152 -17.85 -2.34 10.09
N VAL A 153 -18.94 -2.95 9.65
CA VAL A 153 -19.32 -4.30 10.08
C VAL A 153 -18.66 -5.31 9.15
N HIS A 154 -17.82 -6.16 9.71
CA HIS A 154 -17.17 -7.25 9.00
C HIS A 154 -17.95 -8.56 9.20
N ALA A 155 -17.88 -9.45 8.22
CA ALA A 155 -18.47 -10.78 8.35
C ALA A 155 -17.70 -11.59 9.41
N TYR A 156 -18.44 -12.35 10.23
CA TYR A 156 -17.86 -13.23 11.26
C TYR A 156 -18.02 -14.71 10.87
N PRO A 157 -16.97 -15.56 11.04
CA PRO A 157 -15.60 -15.18 11.33
C PRO A 157 -14.83 -14.89 10.02
N SER A 158 -14.05 -13.80 9.99
CA SER A 158 -13.25 -13.45 8.83
C SER A 158 -11.92 -12.81 9.22
N TYR A 159 -10.91 -12.84 8.32
CA TYR A 159 -9.66 -12.13 8.55
C TYR A 159 -9.84 -10.60 8.52
N SER A 160 -10.85 -10.11 7.78
CA SER A 160 -11.14 -8.67 7.68
C SER A 160 -11.56 -8.04 9.00
N GLU A 161 -12.04 -8.83 9.99
CA GLU A 161 -12.33 -8.32 11.34
C GLU A 161 -11.11 -7.67 11.99
N LEU A 162 -9.88 -8.08 11.60
CA LEU A 162 -8.66 -7.47 12.09
C LEU A 162 -8.60 -5.96 11.79
N ASN A 163 -9.15 -5.53 10.65
CA ASN A 163 -9.24 -4.12 10.27
C ASN A 163 -10.28 -3.35 11.11
N GLY A 164 -11.28 -4.03 11.62
CA GLY A 164 -12.33 -3.47 12.49
C GLY A 164 -11.92 -3.31 13.94
N HIS A 165 -10.92 -4.05 14.40
CA HIS A 165 -10.38 -3.95 15.77
C HIS A 165 -9.51 -2.69 15.98
N ALA A 166 -9.29 -1.92 14.93
CA ALA A 166 -8.37 -0.76 14.89
C ALA A 166 -8.85 0.49 15.66
#